data_798ab56a9155dcd570c18e0659a14cda
#
_entry.id   798ab56a9155dcd570c18e0659a14cda
#
_cell.length_a   1.000
_cell.length_b   1.000
_cell.length_c   1.000
_cell.angle_alpha   90.00
_cell.angle_beta   90.00
_cell.angle_gamma   90.00
#
_symmetry.space_group_name_H-M   'P 1'
#
loop_
_entity.id
_entity.type
_entity.pdbx_description
1 polymer ?
#
loop_
_entity_poly.entity_id
_entity_poly.type
_entity_poly.pdbx_seq_one_letter_code
_entity_poly.pdbx_strand_id
1 'polypeptide(L)'
;MILSRGRNYVFIHIPKTGGTALALALEARAMAGDEMLGDTPKAVKRRRRLHGAQTRGRLWKHSTLADIEGLASREELRQMFAFTLVRNPFDRMVSLYHWLKEQSFDHPMVPRAHSLPFTSFVTDPLVMRALKSQPAQSYMMQSDGYEHCSLYIRLEHFAKDAAPLFDHLGFALELPRVNESLRDPDWRIYYDSQAIDAVKTCCHLEIGRFEYSFNDYPLSL
;
A
#
# COMPACT_ATOMS: atom_id res chain seq x y z
N MET A 1 3.96 -0.33 8.00
CA MET A 1 3.16 -1.40 8.61
C MET A 1 2.94 -1.14 10.10
N ILE A 2 1.88 -1.71 10.67
CA ILE A 2 1.58 -1.64 12.11
C ILE A 2 1.17 -3.04 12.57
N LEU A 3 1.77 -3.53 13.64
CA LEU A 3 1.40 -4.76 14.32
C LEU A 3 0.90 -4.40 15.72
N SER A 4 -0.36 -4.67 16.00
CA SER A 4 -1.03 -4.36 17.26
C SER A 4 -1.57 -5.63 17.92
N ARG A 5 -0.81 -6.20 18.84
CA ARG A 5 -1.26 -7.36 19.62
C ARG A 5 -2.44 -7.01 20.52
N GLY A 6 -2.42 -5.82 21.12
CA GLY A 6 -3.48 -5.41 22.02
C GLY A 6 -4.83 -5.20 21.34
N ARG A 7 -4.87 -4.97 20.02
CA ARG A 7 -6.10 -4.87 19.21
C ARG A 7 -6.23 -6.02 18.21
N ASN A 8 -5.34 -6.98 18.27
CA ASN A 8 -5.32 -8.17 17.43
C ASN A 8 -5.40 -7.88 15.93
N TYR A 9 -4.57 -6.92 15.42
CA TYR A 9 -4.50 -6.63 14.00
C TYR A 9 -3.08 -6.46 13.47
N VAL A 10 -2.93 -6.68 12.16
CA VAL A 10 -1.76 -6.29 11.38
C VAL A 10 -2.18 -5.51 10.14
N PHE A 11 -1.66 -4.29 10.02
CA PHE A 11 -1.81 -3.45 8.84
C PHE A 11 -0.55 -3.51 7.98
N ILE A 12 -0.68 -3.99 6.76
CA ILE A 12 0.38 -4.00 5.75
C ILE A 12 0.19 -2.81 4.81
N HIS A 13 1.24 -2.01 4.64
CA HIS A 13 1.19 -0.77 3.86
C HIS A 13 1.73 -0.98 2.45
N ILE A 14 0.86 -1.16 1.48
CA ILE A 14 1.21 -1.23 0.06
C ILE A 14 1.56 0.17 -0.48
N PRO A 15 2.63 0.34 -1.29
CA PRO A 15 3.00 1.65 -1.83
C PRO A 15 1.89 2.30 -2.68
N LYS A 16 1.68 3.60 -2.47
CA LYS A 16 0.78 4.47 -3.27
C LYS A 16 -0.72 4.13 -3.19
N THR A 17 -1.15 3.43 -2.13
CA THR A 17 -2.55 3.08 -1.88
C THR A 17 -3.22 3.94 -0.78
N GLY A 18 -2.63 5.06 -0.37
CA GLY A 18 -3.18 5.88 0.73
C GLY A 18 -2.78 5.40 2.14
N GLY A 19 -1.89 4.42 2.23
CA GLY A 19 -1.52 3.78 3.49
C GLY A 19 -0.88 4.69 4.54
N THR A 20 -0.30 5.85 4.15
CA THR A 20 0.19 6.85 5.12
C THR A 20 -0.97 7.50 5.88
N ALA A 21 -2.05 7.85 5.18
CA ALA A 21 -3.25 8.40 5.80
C ALA A 21 -3.87 7.41 6.80
N LEU A 22 -3.99 6.14 6.40
CA LEU A 22 -4.49 5.09 7.28
C LEU A 22 -3.55 4.84 8.48
N ALA A 23 -2.23 4.84 8.25
CA ALA A 23 -1.25 4.71 9.33
C ALA A 23 -1.38 5.84 10.37
N LEU A 24 -1.62 7.08 9.94
CA LEU A 24 -1.86 8.23 10.82
C LEU A 24 -3.17 8.08 11.61
N ALA A 25 -4.24 7.65 10.94
CA ALA A 25 -5.53 7.40 11.60
C ALA A 25 -5.42 6.31 12.68
N LEU A 26 -4.75 5.20 12.38
CA LEU A 26 -4.47 4.12 13.33
C LEU A 26 -3.54 4.60 14.46
N GLU A 27 -2.52 5.40 14.11
CA GLU A 27 -1.56 5.95 15.06
C GLU A 27 -2.22 6.83 16.13
N ALA A 28 -3.26 7.57 15.78
CA ALA A 28 -4.02 8.39 16.72
C ALA A 28 -4.56 7.56 17.89
N ARG A 29 -4.92 6.30 17.64
CA ARG A 29 -5.46 5.34 18.59
C ARG A 29 -4.49 4.23 19.00
N ALA A 30 -3.18 4.38 18.67
CA ALA A 30 -2.18 3.35 18.90
C ALA A 30 -1.99 3.05 20.41
N MET A 31 -1.94 1.76 20.73
CA MET A 31 -1.61 1.28 22.07
C MET A 31 -0.11 1.36 22.36
N ALA A 32 0.26 1.34 23.63
CA ALA A 32 1.66 1.45 24.04
C ALA A 32 2.57 0.36 23.45
N GLY A 33 2.04 -0.87 23.31
CA GLY A 33 2.76 -2.04 22.79
C GLY A 33 2.80 -2.16 21.27
N ASP A 34 2.13 -1.28 20.51
CA ASP A 34 2.09 -1.41 19.05
C ASP A 34 3.47 -1.22 18.42
N GLU A 35 3.83 -2.13 17.53
CA GLU A 35 5.02 -2.10 16.70
C GLU A 35 4.69 -1.38 15.39
N MET A 36 5.46 -0.34 15.07
CA MET A 36 5.13 0.56 13.97
C MET A 36 6.37 0.85 13.13
N LEU A 37 6.24 0.67 11.82
CA LEU A 37 7.25 0.98 10.83
C LEU A 37 6.68 1.96 9.80
N GLY A 38 7.33 3.10 9.65
CA GLY A 38 6.90 4.15 8.73
C GLY A 38 7.53 5.49 9.05
N ASP A 39 6.99 6.51 8.40
CA ASP A 39 7.46 7.89 8.47
C ASP A 39 6.52 8.77 9.33
N THR A 40 5.49 8.16 9.94
CA THR A 40 4.57 8.87 10.84
C THR A 40 5.25 9.19 12.18
N PRO A 41 4.82 10.23 12.92
CA PRO A 41 5.49 10.69 14.13
C PRO A 41 5.70 9.60 15.19
N LYS A 42 4.68 8.76 15.45
CA LYS A 42 4.85 7.66 16.43
C LYS A 42 5.70 6.52 15.86
N ALA A 43 5.56 6.19 14.57
CA ALA A 43 6.39 5.17 13.94
C ALA A 43 7.88 5.54 14.02
N VAL A 44 8.23 6.80 13.72
CA VAL A 44 9.61 7.30 13.85
C VAL A 44 10.12 7.16 15.30
N LYS A 45 9.31 7.50 16.30
CA LYS A 45 9.68 7.34 17.72
C LYS A 45 9.83 5.88 18.14
N ARG A 46 8.97 4.99 17.60
CA ARG A 46 8.88 3.58 18.04
C ARG A 46 9.82 2.64 17.29
N ARG A 47 10.30 3.01 16.10
CA ARG A 47 11.18 2.13 15.29
C ARG A 47 12.42 1.61 16.03
N ARG A 48 12.90 2.34 17.07
CA ARG A 48 14.03 1.89 17.91
C ARG A 48 13.72 0.58 18.65
N ARG A 49 12.45 0.29 18.95
CA ARG A 49 12.03 -0.94 19.62
C ARG A 49 12.26 -2.19 18.76
N LEU A 50 12.35 -2.01 17.44
CA LEU A 50 12.56 -3.07 16.47
C LEU A 50 14.03 -3.21 16.06
N HIS A 51 14.92 -2.43 16.69
CA HIS A 51 16.35 -2.52 16.41
C HIS A 51 16.88 -3.88 16.88
N GLY A 52 17.54 -4.62 15.98
CA GLY A 52 18.07 -5.95 16.27
C GLY A 52 17.03 -7.08 16.23
N ALA A 53 15.77 -6.79 15.89
CA ALA A 53 14.77 -7.85 15.72
C ALA A 53 15.20 -8.80 14.59
N GLN A 54 15.15 -10.10 14.88
CA GLN A 54 15.43 -11.13 13.89
C GLN A 54 14.17 -11.43 13.09
N THR A 55 14.16 -11.00 11.83
CA THR A 55 13.03 -11.19 10.93
C THR A 55 13.47 -11.80 9.61
N ARG A 56 12.52 -12.41 8.91
CA ARG A 56 12.80 -13.07 7.63
C ARG A 56 13.24 -12.08 6.55
N GLY A 57 12.58 -10.91 6.49
CA GLY A 57 12.86 -9.89 5.50
C GLY A 57 13.24 -8.55 6.12
N ARG A 58 13.40 -7.56 5.26
CA ARG A 58 13.74 -6.20 5.69
C ARG A 58 12.55 -5.53 6.37
N LEU A 59 12.79 -4.97 7.56
CA LEU A 59 11.81 -4.17 8.28
C LEU A 59 11.78 -2.72 7.77
N TRP A 60 10.67 -2.32 7.17
CA TRP A 60 10.40 -0.97 6.71
C TRP A 60 8.89 -0.73 6.56
N LYS A 61 8.49 0.45 6.13
CA LYS A 61 7.05 0.80 6.05
C LYS A 61 6.24 -0.10 5.11
N HIS A 62 6.88 -0.66 4.08
CA HIS A 62 6.24 -1.53 3.08
C HIS A 62 6.63 -3.01 3.23
N SER A 63 7.03 -3.44 4.43
CA SER A 63 7.25 -4.85 4.71
C SER A 63 5.98 -5.66 4.42
N THR A 64 6.17 -6.83 3.81
CA THR A 64 5.12 -7.83 3.58
C THR A 64 4.86 -8.65 4.84
N LEU A 65 3.83 -9.48 4.85
CA LEU A 65 3.61 -10.43 5.95
C LEU A 65 4.79 -11.39 6.11
N ALA A 66 5.38 -11.86 5.00
CA ALA A 66 6.57 -12.72 5.06
C ALA A 66 7.78 -12.00 5.66
N ASP A 67 7.98 -10.70 5.37
CA ASP A 67 9.12 -9.95 5.90
C ASP A 67 9.08 -9.83 7.42
N ILE A 68 7.90 -9.72 8.01
CA ILE A 68 7.72 -9.51 9.45
C ILE A 68 7.65 -10.81 10.26
N GLU A 69 7.75 -11.96 9.62
CA GLU A 69 7.94 -13.23 10.33
C GLU A 69 9.21 -13.15 11.18
N GLY A 70 9.08 -13.42 12.46
CA GLY A 70 10.10 -13.20 13.49
C GLY A 70 9.74 -12.05 14.44
N LEU A 71 8.99 -11.02 14.01
CA LEU A 71 8.29 -10.13 14.96
C LEU A 71 7.07 -10.84 15.57
N ALA A 72 6.36 -11.59 14.75
CA ALA A 72 5.29 -12.49 15.14
C ALA A 72 5.46 -13.81 14.40
N SER A 73 5.03 -14.94 15.01
CA SER A 73 5.01 -16.22 14.32
C SER A 73 3.94 -16.23 13.21
N ARG A 74 4.05 -17.16 12.25
CA ARG A 74 3.02 -17.32 11.21
C ARG A 74 1.66 -17.63 11.82
N GLU A 75 1.64 -18.47 12.83
CA GLU A 75 0.44 -18.88 13.56
C GLU A 75 -0.20 -17.68 14.27
N GLU A 76 0.60 -16.84 14.92
CA GLU A 76 0.15 -15.58 15.54
C GLU A 76 -0.44 -14.65 14.49
N LEU A 77 0.28 -14.43 13.37
CA LEU A 77 -0.22 -13.58 12.28
C LEU A 77 -1.55 -14.08 11.72
N ARG A 78 -1.75 -15.39 11.58
CA ARG A 78 -3.00 -16.00 11.08
C ARG A 78 -4.20 -15.79 12.01
N GLN A 79 -3.95 -15.54 13.29
CA GLN A 79 -5.00 -15.24 14.27
C GLN A 79 -5.34 -13.74 14.33
N MET A 80 -4.53 -12.90 13.71
CA MET A 80 -4.75 -11.46 13.67
C MET A 80 -5.65 -11.07 12.51
N PHE A 81 -6.38 -9.97 12.68
CA PHE A 81 -7.10 -9.31 11.61
C PHE A 81 -6.09 -8.62 10.68
N ALA A 82 -5.69 -9.30 9.61
CA ALA A 82 -4.75 -8.79 8.64
C ALA A 82 -5.47 -7.97 7.57
N PHE A 83 -5.02 -6.75 7.32
CA PHE A 83 -5.66 -5.90 6.31
C PHE A 83 -4.69 -4.95 5.61
N THR A 84 -5.14 -4.46 4.46
CA THR A 84 -4.40 -3.50 3.66
C THR A 84 -5.33 -2.60 2.85
N LEU A 85 -4.79 -1.47 2.36
CA LEU A 85 -5.45 -0.67 1.33
C LEU A 85 -5.00 -1.11 -0.05
N VAL A 86 -5.95 -1.16 -0.97
CA VAL A 86 -5.71 -1.24 -2.41
C VAL A 86 -6.26 0.03 -3.08
N ARG A 87 -5.82 0.29 -4.29
CA ARG A 87 -6.20 1.48 -5.07
C ARG A 87 -6.33 1.11 -6.52
N ASN A 88 -7.23 1.78 -7.26
CA ASN A 88 -7.35 1.60 -8.69
C ASN A 88 -5.96 1.67 -9.35
N PRO A 89 -5.50 0.60 -10.05
CA PRO A 89 -4.16 0.53 -10.61
C PRO A 89 -3.82 1.68 -11.54
N PHE A 90 -4.79 2.23 -12.27
CA PHE A 90 -4.58 3.37 -13.14
C PHE A 90 -4.26 4.63 -12.34
N ASP A 91 -5.01 4.93 -11.29
CA ASP A 91 -4.75 6.06 -10.40
C ASP A 91 -3.46 5.85 -9.58
N ARG A 92 -3.22 4.62 -9.10
CA ARG A 92 -1.99 4.25 -8.39
C ARG A 92 -0.75 4.50 -9.24
N MET A 93 -0.80 4.21 -10.55
CA MET A 93 0.31 4.43 -11.48
C MET A 93 0.62 5.91 -11.67
N VAL A 94 -0.39 6.76 -11.88
CA VAL A 94 -0.21 8.22 -11.96
C VAL A 94 0.37 8.75 -10.66
N SER A 95 -0.15 8.28 -9.50
CA SER A 95 0.40 8.64 -8.19
C SER A 95 1.86 8.21 -8.02
N LEU A 96 2.27 7.05 -8.53
CA LEU A 96 3.66 6.57 -8.48
C LEU A 96 4.57 7.44 -9.35
N TYR A 97 4.16 7.71 -10.58
CA TYR A 97 4.92 8.53 -11.54
C TYR A 97 5.21 9.92 -11.00
N HIS A 98 4.18 10.64 -10.54
CA HIS A 98 4.35 11.99 -10.00
C HIS A 98 5.19 12.00 -8.72
N TRP A 99 4.99 11.03 -7.84
CA TRP A 99 5.81 10.89 -6.63
C TRP A 99 7.28 10.63 -6.97
N LEU A 100 7.58 9.75 -7.93
CA LEU A 100 8.96 9.47 -8.34
C LEU A 100 9.65 10.69 -8.94
N LYS A 101 8.93 11.58 -9.61
CA LYS A 101 9.47 12.85 -10.13
C LYS A 101 9.94 13.81 -9.04
N GLU A 102 9.48 13.64 -7.81
CA GLU A 102 9.89 14.44 -6.65
C GLU A 102 11.03 13.79 -5.85
N GLN A 103 11.47 12.57 -6.26
CA GLN A 103 12.48 11.83 -5.51
C GLN A 103 13.88 11.99 -6.11
N SER A 104 14.90 11.84 -5.23
CA SER A 104 16.32 11.88 -5.61
C SER A 104 17.12 10.68 -5.10
N PHE A 105 16.46 9.68 -4.49
CA PHE A 105 17.16 8.49 -4.00
C PHE A 105 17.57 7.56 -5.15
N ASP A 106 18.58 6.74 -4.91
CA ASP A 106 19.07 5.78 -5.89
C ASP A 106 18.09 4.62 -6.08
N HIS A 107 17.33 4.70 -7.17
CA HIS A 107 16.40 3.65 -7.59
C HIS A 107 16.15 3.75 -9.10
N PRO A 108 16.16 2.64 -9.84
CA PRO A 108 16.09 2.66 -11.32
C PRO A 108 14.86 3.34 -11.93
N MET A 109 13.76 3.43 -11.19
CA MET A 109 12.55 4.12 -11.65
C MET A 109 12.63 5.65 -11.53
N VAL A 110 13.48 6.20 -10.64
CA VAL A 110 13.59 7.65 -10.42
C VAL A 110 14.06 8.36 -11.68
N PRO A 111 15.23 8.03 -12.30
CA PRO A 111 15.67 8.68 -13.53
C PRO A 111 14.69 8.48 -14.69
N ARG A 112 13.97 7.36 -14.75
CA ARG A 112 12.92 7.14 -15.76
C ARG A 112 11.74 8.08 -15.60
N ALA A 113 11.25 8.27 -14.37
CA ALA A 113 10.17 9.21 -14.11
C ALA A 113 10.56 10.66 -14.41
N HIS A 114 11.84 11.02 -14.23
CA HIS A 114 12.33 12.35 -14.55
C HIS A 114 12.50 12.60 -16.06
N SER A 115 12.89 11.59 -16.83
CA SER A 115 13.26 11.74 -18.25
C SER A 115 12.15 11.34 -19.23
N LEU A 116 11.23 10.47 -18.84
CA LEU A 116 10.22 9.92 -19.74
C LEU A 116 8.86 10.58 -19.52
N PRO A 117 8.08 10.85 -20.59
CA PRO A 117 6.68 11.16 -20.47
C PRO A 117 5.89 9.95 -19.92
N PHE A 118 4.71 10.19 -19.40
CA PHE A 118 3.93 9.17 -18.66
C PHE A 118 3.75 7.86 -19.44
N THR A 119 3.30 7.91 -20.70
CA THR A 119 3.11 6.69 -21.52
C THR A 119 4.42 5.91 -21.66
N SER A 120 5.54 6.58 -21.98
CA SER A 120 6.84 5.92 -22.09
C SER A 120 7.33 5.35 -20.75
N PHE A 121 6.99 5.99 -19.64
CA PHE A 121 7.31 5.49 -18.31
C PHE A 121 6.52 4.21 -17.99
N VAL A 122 5.20 4.18 -18.19
CA VAL A 122 4.40 2.98 -17.87
C VAL A 122 4.64 1.82 -18.80
N THR A 123 5.11 2.07 -20.02
CA THR A 123 5.48 1.03 -20.99
C THR A 123 6.94 0.61 -20.90
N ASP A 124 7.76 1.27 -20.07
CA ASP A 124 9.15 0.87 -19.85
C ASP A 124 9.23 -0.55 -19.28
N PRO A 125 10.03 -1.45 -19.87
CA PRO A 125 10.09 -2.85 -19.47
C PRO A 125 10.47 -3.08 -18.00
N LEU A 126 11.29 -2.18 -17.41
CA LEU A 126 11.66 -2.28 -16.00
C LEU A 126 10.45 -1.91 -15.11
N VAL A 127 9.73 -0.84 -15.45
CA VAL A 127 8.55 -0.40 -14.73
C VAL A 127 7.46 -1.49 -14.80
N MET A 128 7.18 -2.00 -16.00
CA MET A 128 6.22 -3.09 -16.21
C MET A 128 6.56 -4.33 -15.38
N ARG A 129 7.83 -4.73 -15.38
CA ARG A 129 8.31 -5.88 -14.59
C ARG A 129 8.12 -5.66 -13.10
N ALA A 130 8.47 -4.49 -12.60
CA ALA A 130 8.34 -4.16 -11.18
C ALA A 130 6.88 -4.19 -10.72
N LEU A 131 5.96 -3.64 -11.53
CA LEU A 131 4.51 -3.69 -11.24
C LEU A 131 3.99 -5.13 -11.21
N LYS A 132 4.31 -5.91 -12.24
CA LYS A 132 3.87 -7.29 -12.36
C LYS A 132 4.39 -8.19 -11.24
N SER A 133 5.59 -7.89 -10.71
CA SER A 133 6.22 -8.70 -9.64
C SER A 133 5.69 -8.41 -8.24
N GLN A 134 4.93 -7.31 -8.05
CA GLN A 134 4.45 -6.88 -6.74
C GLN A 134 2.94 -6.60 -6.74
N PRO A 135 2.10 -7.58 -7.10
CA PRO A 135 0.65 -7.43 -6.98
C PRO A 135 0.26 -7.30 -5.50
N ALA A 136 -0.89 -6.69 -5.22
CA ALA A 136 -1.36 -6.42 -3.86
C ALA A 136 -1.36 -7.67 -2.96
N GLN A 137 -1.76 -8.81 -3.52
CA GLN A 137 -1.75 -10.08 -2.79
C GLN A 137 -0.34 -10.52 -2.31
N SER A 138 0.73 -10.18 -3.06
CA SER A 138 2.09 -10.56 -2.67
C SER A 138 2.52 -9.96 -1.34
N TYR A 139 1.96 -8.82 -0.96
CA TYR A 139 2.21 -8.19 0.33
C TYR A 139 1.53 -8.93 1.49
N MET A 140 0.46 -9.66 1.21
CA MET A 140 -0.33 -10.41 2.20
C MET A 140 0.03 -11.90 2.22
N MET A 141 1.08 -12.31 1.47
CA MET A 141 1.59 -13.68 1.49
C MET A 141 2.53 -13.89 2.67
N GLN A 142 2.38 -15.01 3.35
CA GLN A 142 3.36 -15.56 4.29
C GLN A 142 4.43 -16.35 3.55
N SER A 143 5.52 -16.67 4.21
CA SER A 143 6.68 -17.35 3.60
C SER A 143 6.41 -18.76 3.10
N ASP A 144 5.34 -19.40 3.56
CA ASP A 144 4.89 -20.71 3.11
C ASP A 144 3.92 -20.64 1.91
N GLY A 145 3.71 -19.44 1.35
CA GLY A 145 2.81 -19.23 0.22
C GLY A 145 1.33 -19.09 0.59
N TYR A 146 1.00 -19.07 1.89
CA TYR A 146 -0.37 -18.83 2.33
C TYR A 146 -0.70 -17.33 2.30
N GLU A 147 -1.75 -16.95 1.56
CA GLU A 147 -2.27 -15.59 1.59
C GLU A 147 -3.14 -15.41 2.84
N HIS A 148 -2.73 -14.51 3.73
CA HIS A 148 -3.51 -14.15 4.91
C HIS A 148 -3.93 -12.68 4.85
N CYS A 149 -5.17 -12.44 4.46
CA CYS A 149 -5.77 -11.11 4.43
C CYS A 149 -7.25 -11.22 4.81
N SER A 150 -7.60 -10.67 5.96
CA SER A 150 -8.99 -10.60 6.42
C SER A 150 -9.79 -9.56 5.64
N LEU A 151 -9.12 -8.48 5.17
CA LEU A 151 -9.79 -7.41 4.47
C LEU A 151 -8.85 -6.65 3.52
N TYR A 152 -9.22 -6.58 2.25
CA TYR A 152 -8.72 -5.59 1.29
C TYR A 152 -9.70 -4.43 1.23
N ILE A 153 -9.22 -3.22 1.49
CA ILE A 153 -10.03 -1.99 1.52
C ILE A 153 -9.68 -1.18 0.28
N ARG A 154 -10.63 -0.97 -0.63
CA ARG A 154 -10.43 -0.06 -1.77
C ARG A 154 -10.43 1.37 -1.25
N LEU A 155 -9.36 2.11 -1.55
CA LEU A 155 -9.21 3.51 -1.13
C LEU A 155 -10.41 4.35 -1.59
N GLU A 156 -10.87 4.09 -2.81
CA GLU A 156 -12.01 4.76 -3.47
C GLU A 156 -13.34 4.54 -2.74
N HIS A 157 -13.44 3.46 -2.00
CA HIS A 157 -14.64 3.06 -1.27
C HIS A 157 -14.39 2.91 0.22
N PHE A 158 -13.41 3.65 0.76
CA PHE A 158 -12.91 3.47 2.13
C PHE A 158 -14.03 3.42 3.18
N ALA A 159 -14.95 4.36 3.17
CA ALA A 159 -16.03 4.42 4.17
C ALA A 159 -16.91 3.15 4.18
N LYS A 160 -17.13 2.56 2.99
CA LYS A 160 -17.92 1.33 2.83
C LYS A 160 -17.10 0.10 3.15
N ASP A 161 -15.93 -0.01 2.52
CA ASP A 161 -15.12 -1.22 2.56
C ASP A 161 -14.42 -1.41 3.92
N ALA A 162 -14.21 -0.32 4.69
CA ALA A 162 -13.60 -0.38 6.01
C ALA A 162 -14.56 -0.74 7.15
N ALA A 163 -15.87 -0.92 6.88
CA ALA A 163 -16.84 -1.26 7.93
C ALA A 163 -16.42 -2.48 8.76
N PRO A 164 -15.96 -3.63 8.19
CA PRO A 164 -15.51 -4.76 8.99
C PRO A 164 -14.28 -4.45 9.86
N LEU A 165 -13.41 -3.54 9.42
CA LEU A 165 -12.29 -3.06 10.23
C LEU A 165 -12.81 -2.23 11.41
N PHE A 166 -13.79 -1.36 11.20
CA PHE A 166 -14.36 -0.55 12.27
C PHE A 166 -15.07 -1.41 13.33
N ASP A 167 -15.77 -2.45 12.89
CA ASP A 167 -16.38 -3.44 13.79
C ASP A 167 -15.32 -4.16 14.63
N HIS A 168 -14.21 -4.59 13.99
CA HIS A 168 -13.08 -5.22 14.67
C HIS A 168 -12.41 -4.29 15.69
N LEU A 169 -12.21 -3.02 15.33
CA LEU A 169 -11.55 -2.03 16.20
C LEU A 169 -12.46 -1.50 17.32
N GLY A 170 -13.79 -1.53 17.13
CA GLY A 170 -14.77 -0.90 18.00
C GLY A 170 -14.87 0.62 17.83
N PHE A 171 -14.30 1.19 16.76
CA PHE A 171 -14.40 2.62 16.42
C PHE A 171 -14.13 2.85 14.94
N ALA A 172 -14.71 3.91 14.39
CA ALA A 172 -14.46 4.34 13.02
C ALA A 172 -13.13 5.12 12.91
N LEU A 173 -12.56 5.09 11.70
CA LEU A 173 -11.38 5.86 11.31
C LEU A 173 -11.74 6.83 10.19
N GLU A 174 -11.21 8.05 10.28
CA GLU A 174 -11.24 9.03 9.20
C GLU A 174 -9.82 9.16 8.63
N LEU A 175 -9.71 9.15 7.31
CA LEU A 175 -8.42 9.32 6.65
C LEU A 175 -8.07 10.81 6.57
N PRO A 176 -6.97 11.24 7.18
CA PRO A 176 -6.52 12.62 7.00
C PRO A 176 -6.02 12.82 5.55
N ARG A 177 -6.24 14.01 5.00
CA ARG A 177 -5.66 14.40 3.71
C ARG A 177 -4.17 14.68 3.89
N VAL A 178 -3.35 13.80 3.36
CA VAL A 178 -1.87 13.90 3.48
C VAL A 178 -1.20 13.38 2.22
N ASN A 179 -0.06 13.95 1.88
CA ASN A 179 0.78 13.55 0.75
C ASN A 179 0.03 13.60 -0.60
N GLU A 180 -0.85 14.58 -0.78
CA GLU A 180 -1.46 14.85 -2.07
C GLU A 180 -0.37 15.29 -3.05
N SER A 181 -0.22 14.59 -4.17
CA SER A 181 0.68 15.01 -5.24
C SER A 181 0.05 16.17 -6.01
N LEU A 182 0.89 17.12 -6.43
CA LEU A 182 0.50 18.21 -7.33
C LEU A 182 0.24 17.63 -8.73
N ARG A 183 -0.97 17.13 -8.95
CA ARG A 183 -1.41 16.54 -10.22
C ARG A 183 -2.91 16.79 -10.41
N ASP A 184 -3.38 16.63 -11.63
CA ASP A 184 -4.82 16.66 -11.89
C ASP A 184 -5.50 15.51 -11.11
N PRO A 185 -6.62 15.78 -10.42
CA PRO A 185 -7.39 14.77 -9.74
C PRO A 185 -7.98 13.73 -10.71
N ASP A 186 -8.30 14.12 -11.95
CA ASP A 186 -8.69 13.18 -12.99
C ASP A 186 -7.46 12.52 -13.61
N TRP A 187 -7.06 11.38 -13.05
CA TRP A 187 -5.92 10.62 -13.52
C TRP A 187 -6.07 10.10 -14.95
N ARG A 188 -7.28 10.07 -15.54
CA ARG A 188 -7.54 9.56 -16.89
C ARG A 188 -6.91 10.43 -17.97
N ILE A 189 -6.74 11.73 -17.71
CA ILE A 189 -6.13 12.67 -18.67
C ILE A 189 -4.67 12.35 -19.01
N TYR A 190 -3.99 11.56 -18.19
CA TYR A 190 -2.59 11.14 -18.41
C TYR A 190 -2.46 9.97 -19.38
N TYR A 191 -3.57 9.30 -19.70
CA TYR A 191 -3.57 8.03 -20.41
C TYR A 191 -3.91 8.17 -21.88
N ASP A 192 -3.13 7.48 -22.72
CA ASP A 192 -3.50 7.06 -24.05
C ASP A 192 -3.81 5.54 -24.09
N SER A 193 -4.19 5.01 -25.22
CA SER A 193 -4.52 3.59 -25.38
C SER A 193 -3.35 2.66 -25.01
N GLN A 194 -2.12 3.04 -25.35
CA GLN A 194 -0.93 2.26 -25.07
C GLN A 194 -0.65 2.16 -23.57
N ALA A 195 -0.77 3.27 -22.85
CA ALA A 195 -0.61 3.29 -21.39
C ALA A 195 -1.71 2.50 -20.69
N ILE A 196 -2.97 2.57 -21.17
CA ILE A 196 -4.09 1.78 -20.64
C ILE A 196 -3.79 0.29 -20.76
N ASP A 197 -3.37 -0.18 -21.95
CA ASP A 197 -3.09 -1.59 -22.20
C ASP A 197 -1.90 -2.11 -21.40
N ALA A 198 -0.88 -1.28 -21.20
CA ALA A 198 0.27 -1.61 -20.36
C ALA A 198 -0.15 -1.85 -18.90
N VAL A 199 -0.96 -0.95 -18.31
CA VAL A 199 -1.44 -1.09 -16.93
C VAL A 199 -2.40 -2.28 -16.81
N LYS A 200 -3.31 -2.49 -17.76
CA LYS A 200 -4.17 -3.68 -17.81
C LYS A 200 -3.36 -4.97 -17.77
N THR A 201 -2.29 -5.03 -18.58
CA THR A 201 -1.42 -6.21 -18.68
C THR A 201 -0.66 -6.47 -17.38
N CYS A 202 -0.10 -5.41 -16.76
CA CYS A 202 0.71 -5.56 -15.56
C CYS A 202 -0.11 -5.81 -14.29
N CYS A 203 -1.29 -5.21 -14.20
CA CYS A 203 -2.11 -5.19 -12.99
C CYS A 203 -3.41 -6.01 -13.16
N HIS A 204 -3.44 -6.97 -14.11
CA HIS A 204 -4.65 -7.76 -14.40
C HIS A 204 -5.21 -8.50 -13.17
N LEU A 205 -4.34 -8.91 -12.24
CA LEU A 205 -4.75 -9.59 -11.00
C LEU A 205 -5.55 -8.66 -10.09
N GLU A 206 -5.05 -7.43 -9.85
CA GLU A 206 -5.78 -6.45 -9.04
C GLU A 206 -7.03 -5.95 -9.73
N ILE A 207 -6.95 -5.70 -11.03
CA ILE A 207 -8.11 -5.26 -11.84
C ILE A 207 -9.23 -6.30 -11.74
N GLY A 208 -8.92 -7.58 -11.97
CA GLY A 208 -9.92 -8.65 -11.89
C GLY A 208 -10.41 -8.92 -10.47
N ARG A 209 -9.52 -8.94 -9.49
CA ARG A 209 -9.86 -9.27 -8.10
C ARG A 209 -10.74 -8.20 -7.41
N PHE A 210 -10.45 -6.93 -7.68
CA PHE A 210 -11.11 -5.80 -7.01
C PHE A 210 -12.12 -5.09 -7.93
N GLU A 211 -12.38 -5.63 -9.11
CA GLU A 211 -13.35 -5.13 -10.09
C GLU A 211 -13.07 -3.68 -10.53
N TYR A 212 -11.78 -3.31 -10.62
CA TYR A 212 -11.38 -1.99 -11.07
C TYR A 212 -11.58 -1.79 -12.57
N SER A 213 -11.93 -0.57 -12.95
CA SER A 213 -12.07 -0.16 -14.33
C SER A 213 -11.33 1.14 -14.60
N PHE A 214 -10.90 1.35 -15.87
CA PHE A 214 -10.39 2.64 -16.32
C PHE A 214 -11.48 3.74 -16.27
N ASN A 215 -12.75 3.34 -16.33
CA ASN A 215 -13.88 4.28 -16.32
C ASN A 215 -14.37 4.59 -14.90
N ASP A 216 -13.74 4.05 -13.87
CA ASP A 216 -14.09 4.41 -12.49
C ASP A 216 -13.85 5.91 -12.27
N TYR A 217 -14.71 6.52 -11.45
CA TYR A 217 -14.56 7.94 -11.15
C TYR A 217 -13.31 8.16 -10.28
N PRO A 218 -12.58 9.29 -10.52
CA PRO A 218 -11.54 9.73 -9.58
C PRO A 218 -12.10 9.87 -8.17
N LEU A 219 -11.23 9.65 -7.18
CA LEU A 219 -11.56 9.89 -5.78
C LEU A 219 -12.10 11.31 -5.60
N SER A 220 -13.33 11.44 -5.17
CA SER A 220 -13.87 12.66 -4.56
C SER A 220 -13.42 12.68 -3.10
N LEU A 221 -12.18 13.13 -2.86
CA LEU A 221 -11.65 13.32 -1.50
C LEU A 221 -12.02 14.69 -0.96
#